data_20c06fdab175176843ef6172a6f80db8
#
_entry.id   20c06fdab175176843ef6172a6f80db8
#
_cell.length_a   1.000
_cell.length_b   1.000
_cell.length_c   1.000
_cell.angle_alpha   90.00
_cell.angle_beta   90.00
_cell.angle_gamma   90.00
#
_symmetry.space_group_name_H-M   'P 1'
#
loop_
_entity.id
_entity.type
_entity.pdbx_description
1 polymer ?
#
loop_
_entity_poly.entity_id
_entity_poly.type
_entity_poly.pdbx_seq_one_letter_code
_entity_poly.pdbx_strand_id
1 'polypeptide(L)'
;MNLESPPGATRTTHGASIYKPIAAVNSPLASSSAKDSAAGQALPPTGASTITEADINSLSVKNLRIPVAGVTPSQLRDSFYDARSEGRIHQALDIMAPRDTPVLATDDGKVMKLRESDRGGIMLYESDGSGLYLYYYGHLSHYADGMFEGKELKRGEVIGYVGDTGNAGAGNYHLHFGISKLTAPGKWYGGEPVNPYPLLAEKPGTPSISSGK
;
A
#
# COMPACT_ATOMS: atom_id res chain seq x y z
N MET A 1 -59.04 -47.99 -4.71
CA MET A 1 -57.58 -48.10 -4.73
C MET A 1 -57.02 -46.77 -4.26
N ASN A 2 -56.62 -46.76 -3.00
CA ASN A 2 -56.03 -45.59 -2.33
C ASN A 2 -54.56 -45.50 -2.71
N LEU A 3 -54.12 -44.36 -3.19
CA LEU A 3 -52.70 -44.02 -3.31
C LEU A 3 -52.35 -42.97 -2.25
N GLU A 4 -51.59 -43.43 -1.27
CA GLU A 4 -51.03 -42.63 -0.18
C GLU A 4 -49.95 -41.70 -0.71
N SER A 5 -49.96 -40.45 -0.19
CA SER A 5 -48.91 -39.46 -0.38
C SER A 5 -47.74 -39.69 0.58
N PRO A 6 -46.48 -39.51 0.20
CA PRO A 6 -45.34 -39.63 1.12
C PRO A 6 -45.20 -38.43 2.04
N PRO A 7 -44.59 -38.59 3.23
CA PRO A 7 -44.47 -37.56 4.27
C PRO A 7 -43.37 -36.54 4.01
N GLY A 8 -43.62 -35.39 4.60
CA GLY A 8 -42.93 -34.13 4.53
C GLY A 8 -41.39 -34.08 4.60
N ALA A 9 -40.86 -33.22 3.79
CA ALA A 9 -39.47 -32.73 3.86
C ALA A 9 -39.32 -31.74 5.03
N THR A 10 -38.51 -32.11 6.01
CA THR A 10 -38.11 -31.25 7.14
C THR A 10 -37.24 -30.07 6.63
N ARG A 11 -37.73 -28.89 6.85
CA ARG A 11 -37.07 -27.62 6.56
C ARG A 11 -35.96 -27.39 7.60
N THR A 12 -34.70 -27.53 7.23
CA THR A 12 -33.54 -27.21 8.08
C THR A 12 -33.42 -25.70 8.17
N THR A 13 -33.72 -25.13 9.30
CA THR A 13 -33.47 -23.73 9.64
C THR A 13 -31.98 -23.54 9.87
N HIS A 14 -31.35 -22.69 9.03
CA HIS A 14 -29.99 -22.23 9.24
C HIS A 14 -29.95 -21.37 10.50
N GLY A 15 -29.05 -21.76 11.42
CA GLY A 15 -28.85 -21.07 12.67
C GLY A 15 -28.33 -19.64 12.45
N ALA A 16 -29.01 -18.72 13.11
CA ALA A 16 -28.58 -17.34 13.22
C ALA A 16 -27.26 -17.28 14.01
N SER A 17 -26.22 -16.71 13.38
CA SER A 17 -24.96 -16.34 14.04
C SER A 17 -25.25 -15.26 15.07
N ILE A 18 -25.15 -15.61 16.35
CA ILE A 18 -25.28 -14.67 17.46
C ILE A 18 -23.95 -13.91 17.61
N TYR A 19 -23.85 -12.76 16.93
CA TYR A 19 -22.81 -11.80 17.24
C TYR A 19 -23.16 -11.11 18.57
N LYS A 20 -22.40 -11.42 19.62
CA LYS A 20 -22.56 -10.82 20.94
C LYS A 20 -21.69 -9.57 21.00
N PRO A 21 -22.24 -8.36 21.12
CA PRO A 21 -21.43 -7.16 21.28
C PRO A 21 -20.76 -7.16 22.65
N ILE A 22 -19.45 -7.02 22.68
CA ILE A 22 -18.69 -6.82 23.90
C ILE A 22 -18.96 -5.39 24.39
N ALA A 23 -19.38 -5.28 25.65
CA ALA A 23 -19.74 -4.03 26.30
C ALA A 23 -18.59 -3.01 26.28
N ALA A 24 -18.95 -1.76 25.95
CA ALA A 24 -18.08 -0.61 26.03
C ALA A 24 -17.58 -0.41 27.47
N VAL A 25 -16.27 -0.53 27.67
CA VAL A 25 -15.60 -0.03 28.88
C VAL A 25 -15.32 1.46 28.65
N ASN A 26 -16.09 2.31 29.36
CA ASN A 26 -15.81 3.73 29.47
C ASN A 26 -14.49 3.92 30.20
N SER A 27 -13.49 4.45 29.50
CA SER A 27 -12.34 5.12 30.12
C SER A 27 -12.28 6.56 29.59
N PRO A 28 -11.98 7.54 30.45
CA PRO A 28 -12.15 8.95 30.11
C PRO A 28 -11.13 9.42 29.08
N LEU A 29 -11.61 10.18 28.10
CA LEU A 29 -10.83 10.89 27.11
C LEU A 29 -9.79 11.80 27.78
N ALA A 30 -8.54 11.48 27.65
CA ALA A 30 -7.50 12.49 27.66
C ALA A 30 -7.43 13.12 26.27
N SER A 31 -7.98 14.32 26.16
CA SER A 31 -7.87 15.16 24.99
C SER A 31 -6.40 15.57 24.82
N SER A 32 -5.67 14.91 23.95
CA SER A 32 -4.45 15.45 23.37
C SER A 32 -4.71 15.65 21.88
N SER A 33 -5.03 16.89 21.54
CA SER A 33 -5.05 17.37 20.17
C SER A 33 -3.61 17.42 19.64
N ALA A 34 -3.06 16.26 19.27
CA ALA A 34 -1.89 16.20 18.41
C ALA A 34 -2.39 16.47 16.99
N LYS A 35 -2.14 17.67 16.50
CA LYS A 35 -2.33 18.05 15.11
C LYS A 35 -1.51 17.08 14.25
N ASP A 36 -2.20 16.21 13.52
CA ASP A 36 -1.64 15.31 12.51
C ASP A 36 -1.09 16.12 11.33
N SER A 37 0.15 16.57 11.47
CA SER A 37 0.96 17.16 10.39
C SER A 37 2.03 16.18 9.92
N ALA A 38 1.64 14.95 9.59
CA ALA A 38 2.59 13.93 9.14
C ALA A 38 2.14 13.23 7.87
N ALA A 39 1.82 13.98 6.83
CA ALA A 39 1.80 13.47 5.45
C ALA A 39 1.79 14.65 4.48
N GLY A 40 2.92 15.26 4.29
CA GLY A 40 3.09 16.38 3.38
C GLY A 40 4.31 17.19 3.77
N GLN A 41 5.47 16.56 3.87
CA GLN A 41 6.71 17.32 3.97
C GLN A 41 6.98 17.96 2.62
N ALA A 42 6.96 19.29 2.60
CA ALA A 42 7.63 20.06 1.58
C ALA A 42 9.09 19.58 1.49
N LEU A 43 9.64 19.54 0.29
CA LEU A 43 11.06 19.30 0.08
C LEU A 43 11.86 20.17 1.07
N PRO A 44 12.88 19.61 1.74
CA PRO A 44 13.84 20.43 2.45
C PRO A 44 14.47 21.39 1.44
N PRO A 45 14.72 22.66 1.81
CA PRO A 45 15.39 23.59 0.92
C PRO A 45 16.78 23.01 0.61
N THR A 46 17.06 22.76 -0.67
CA THR A 46 18.38 22.52 -1.27
C THR A 46 19.41 21.79 -0.39
N GLY A 47 19.05 20.66 0.18
CA GLY A 47 19.99 19.68 0.70
C GLY A 47 20.20 18.60 -0.36
N ALA A 48 21.44 18.18 -0.61
CA ALA A 48 21.71 17.02 -1.45
C ALA A 48 20.87 15.82 -0.94
N SER A 49 20.23 15.08 -1.88
CA SER A 49 19.51 13.84 -1.55
C SER A 49 20.43 12.92 -0.73
N THR A 50 19.92 12.35 0.35
CA THR A 50 20.64 11.36 1.14
C THR A 50 20.52 9.95 0.55
N ILE A 51 19.74 9.81 -0.54
CA ILE A 51 19.69 8.57 -1.34
C ILE A 51 20.98 8.46 -2.15
N THR A 52 21.71 7.40 -1.90
CA THR A 52 23.00 7.10 -2.53
C THR A 52 22.84 6.07 -3.65
N GLU A 53 23.84 5.95 -4.53
CA GLU A 53 23.89 4.86 -5.52
C GLU A 53 23.87 3.48 -4.83
N ALA A 54 24.48 3.34 -3.65
CA ALA A 54 24.44 2.11 -2.87
C ALA A 54 23.00 1.75 -2.44
N ASP A 55 22.17 2.74 -2.15
CA ASP A 55 20.75 2.52 -1.81
C ASP A 55 19.98 2.01 -3.05
N ILE A 56 20.18 2.66 -4.19
CA ILE A 56 19.55 2.24 -5.45
C ILE A 56 20.00 0.83 -5.83
N ASN A 57 21.29 0.52 -5.72
CA ASN A 57 21.81 -0.81 -5.99
C ASN A 57 21.22 -1.85 -5.04
N SER A 58 21.11 -1.53 -3.74
CA SER A 58 20.49 -2.40 -2.73
C SER A 58 19.02 -2.73 -3.05
N LEU A 59 18.26 -1.75 -3.55
CA LEU A 59 16.87 -1.95 -3.98
C LEU A 59 16.79 -2.70 -5.31
N SER A 60 17.68 -2.43 -6.26
CA SER A 60 17.69 -3.07 -7.58
C SER A 60 17.93 -4.58 -7.49
N VAL A 61 18.85 -5.02 -6.62
CA VAL A 61 19.14 -6.46 -6.45
C VAL A 61 17.99 -7.22 -5.76
N LYS A 62 17.07 -6.53 -5.08
CA LYS A 62 15.89 -7.14 -4.46
C LYS A 62 14.89 -7.67 -5.49
N ASN A 63 14.99 -7.21 -6.74
CA ASN A 63 14.05 -7.57 -7.81
C ASN A 63 12.60 -7.35 -7.38
N LEU A 64 12.30 -6.12 -6.98
CA LEU A 64 10.99 -5.71 -6.48
C LEU A 64 9.87 -6.10 -7.46
N ARG A 65 8.75 -6.54 -6.93
CA ARG A 65 7.57 -6.87 -7.73
C ARG A 65 6.73 -5.61 -7.97
N ILE A 66 6.17 -5.46 -9.17
CA ILE A 66 5.12 -4.48 -9.41
C ILE A 66 3.94 -4.83 -8.48
N PRO A 67 3.52 -3.89 -7.61
CA PRO A 67 2.58 -4.18 -6.52
C PRO A 67 1.10 -4.22 -6.96
N VAL A 68 0.83 -4.38 -8.24
CA VAL A 68 -0.55 -4.55 -8.78
C VAL A 68 -0.57 -5.76 -9.70
N ALA A 69 -1.49 -6.67 -9.42
CA ALA A 69 -1.63 -7.91 -10.18
C ALA A 69 -1.95 -7.62 -11.67
N GLY A 70 -1.26 -8.31 -12.58
CA GLY A 70 -1.47 -8.19 -14.01
C GLY A 70 -0.86 -6.97 -14.69
N VAL A 71 -0.31 -6.00 -13.92
CA VAL A 71 0.38 -4.83 -14.49
C VAL A 71 1.81 -5.22 -14.89
N THR A 72 2.19 -4.82 -16.10
CA THR A 72 3.52 -5.05 -16.67
C THR A 72 4.38 -3.80 -16.62
N PRO A 73 5.73 -3.88 -16.70
CA PRO A 73 6.61 -2.73 -16.72
C PRO A 73 6.24 -1.66 -17.78
N SER A 74 5.81 -2.09 -18.97
CA SER A 74 5.44 -1.19 -20.07
C SER A 74 4.16 -0.37 -19.83
N GLN A 75 3.37 -0.73 -18.84
CA GLN A 75 2.16 -0.01 -18.42
C GLN A 75 2.44 1.02 -17.32
N LEU A 76 3.63 1.02 -16.75
CA LEU A 76 4.03 2.01 -15.75
C LEU A 76 4.38 3.33 -16.42
N ARG A 77 4.02 4.44 -15.76
CA ARG A 77 4.41 5.81 -16.13
C ARG A 77 5.16 6.44 -14.97
N ASP A 78 6.31 7.02 -15.22
CA ASP A 78 7.02 7.79 -14.19
C ASP A 78 6.19 9.02 -13.81
N SER A 79 5.62 9.00 -12.63
CA SER A 79 4.85 10.09 -12.04
C SER A 79 5.52 10.69 -10.80
N PHE A 80 6.75 10.26 -10.49
CA PHE A 80 7.44 10.64 -9.26
C PHE A 80 7.61 12.16 -9.09
N TYR A 81 7.91 12.86 -10.17
CA TYR A 81 8.11 14.30 -10.17
C TYR A 81 6.87 15.10 -10.59
N ASP A 82 5.72 14.46 -10.75
CA ASP A 82 4.47 15.16 -11.10
C ASP A 82 4.13 16.21 -10.05
N ALA A 83 3.76 17.39 -10.51
CA ALA A 83 3.28 18.47 -9.63
C ALA A 83 1.94 18.08 -8.98
N ARG A 84 1.81 18.37 -7.71
CA ARG A 84 0.58 18.23 -6.93
C ARG A 84 0.11 19.61 -6.42
N SER A 85 -1.09 19.66 -5.87
CA SER A 85 -1.62 20.88 -5.26
C SER A 85 -0.66 21.44 -4.19
N GLU A 86 -0.69 22.75 -3.98
CA GLU A 86 0.11 23.46 -2.98
C GLU A 86 1.64 23.39 -3.21
N GLY A 87 2.08 23.26 -4.48
CA GLY A 87 3.50 23.23 -4.82
C GLY A 87 4.25 21.97 -4.40
N ARG A 88 3.53 20.91 -3.98
CA ARG A 88 4.14 19.62 -3.64
C ARG A 88 4.53 18.84 -4.89
N ILE A 89 5.48 17.94 -4.74
CA ILE A 89 5.82 16.91 -5.73
C ILE A 89 5.19 15.59 -5.29
N HIS A 90 4.83 14.74 -6.23
CA HIS A 90 4.14 13.48 -6.00
C HIS A 90 4.93 12.51 -5.12
N GLN A 91 6.22 12.31 -5.44
CA GLN A 91 7.16 11.45 -4.71
C GLN A 91 6.70 9.99 -4.55
N ALA A 92 5.92 9.51 -5.52
CA ALA A 92 5.37 8.17 -5.58
C ALA A 92 5.10 7.76 -7.04
N LEU A 93 4.58 6.56 -7.24
CA LEU A 93 4.14 6.05 -8.53
C LEU A 93 2.64 5.75 -8.46
N ASP A 94 1.85 6.37 -9.36
CA ASP A 94 0.44 6.03 -9.51
C ASP A 94 0.29 4.91 -10.55
N ILE A 95 -0.14 3.73 -10.09
CA ILE A 95 -0.31 2.53 -10.91
C ILE A 95 -1.80 2.33 -11.18
N MET A 96 -2.24 2.65 -12.39
CA MET A 96 -3.64 2.55 -12.81
C MET A 96 -4.06 1.10 -12.95
N ALA A 97 -5.19 0.73 -12.36
CA ALA A 97 -5.80 -0.59 -12.51
C ALA A 97 -7.29 -0.51 -12.14
N PRO A 98 -8.14 -1.43 -12.62
CA PRO A 98 -9.54 -1.48 -12.22
C PRO A 98 -9.70 -1.60 -10.70
N ARG A 99 -10.85 -1.09 -10.19
CA ARG A 99 -11.21 -1.29 -8.78
C ARG A 99 -11.13 -2.77 -8.40
N ASP A 100 -10.71 -3.03 -7.18
CA ASP A 100 -10.58 -4.36 -6.58
C ASP A 100 -9.57 -5.29 -7.29
N THR A 101 -8.70 -4.74 -8.16
CA THR A 101 -7.50 -5.46 -8.61
C THR A 101 -6.61 -5.77 -7.42
N PRO A 102 -6.11 -7.02 -7.25
CA PRO A 102 -5.25 -7.35 -6.11
C PRO A 102 -3.98 -6.50 -6.05
N VAL A 103 -3.72 -5.94 -4.86
CA VAL A 103 -2.46 -5.28 -4.51
C VAL A 103 -1.57 -6.29 -3.80
N LEU A 104 -0.30 -6.33 -4.20
CA LEU A 104 0.67 -7.35 -3.82
C LEU A 104 1.81 -6.74 -3.02
N ALA A 105 2.31 -7.44 -2.02
CA ALA A 105 3.56 -7.10 -1.36
C ALA A 105 4.70 -7.02 -2.39
N THR A 106 5.43 -5.91 -2.41
CA THR A 106 6.48 -5.66 -3.41
C THR A 106 7.76 -6.44 -3.12
N ASP A 107 7.99 -6.80 -1.87
CA ASP A 107 9.18 -7.52 -1.36
C ASP A 107 8.75 -8.53 -0.27
N ASP A 108 9.70 -9.29 0.28
CA ASP A 108 9.54 -9.95 1.57
C ASP A 108 9.68 -8.90 2.68
N GLY A 109 8.75 -8.88 3.63
CA GLY A 109 8.75 -7.82 4.63
C GLY A 109 7.78 -8.06 5.78
N LYS A 110 7.36 -6.95 6.39
CA LYS A 110 6.44 -6.94 7.52
C LYS A 110 5.45 -5.77 7.43
N VAL A 111 4.19 -6.00 7.75
CA VAL A 111 3.20 -4.94 7.93
C VAL A 111 3.59 -4.08 9.14
N MET A 112 4.02 -2.85 8.88
CA MET A 112 4.39 -1.89 9.92
C MET A 112 3.20 -1.13 10.45
N LYS A 113 2.27 -0.75 9.56
CA LYS A 113 1.10 0.03 9.92
C LYS A 113 -0.05 -0.19 8.95
N LEU A 114 -1.25 -0.29 9.50
CA LEU A 114 -2.52 -0.17 8.79
C LEU A 114 -3.18 1.14 9.22
N ARG A 115 -3.56 1.98 8.28
CA ARG A 115 -4.08 3.31 8.59
C ARG A 115 -5.11 3.78 7.57
N GLU A 116 -5.94 4.72 8.01
CA GLU A 116 -6.87 5.47 7.16
C GLU A 116 -6.71 6.97 7.40
N SER A 117 -6.82 7.77 6.34
CA SER A 117 -6.84 9.23 6.42
C SER A 117 -7.58 9.84 5.23
N ASP A 118 -7.98 11.11 5.36
CA ASP A 118 -8.64 11.86 4.28
C ASP A 118 -7.78 11.99 3.02
N ARG A 119 -6.44 11.95 3.16
CA ARG A 119 -5.52 12.08 2.03
C ARG A 119 -5.17 10.74 1.40
N GLY A 120 -4.63 9.81 2.15
CA GLY A 120 -4.18 8.52 1.62
C GLY A 120 -5.26 7.47 1.48
N GLY A 121 -6.46 7.72 2.01
CA GLY A 121 -7.53 6.72 2.10
C GLY A 121 -7.12 5.57 3.02
N ILE A 122 -7.48 4.36 2.66
CA ILE A 122 -7.04 3.13 3.31
C ILE A 122 -5.61 2.82 2.84
N MET A 123 -4.69 2.66 3.80
CA MET A 123 -3.25 2.59 3.55
C MET A 123 -2.59 1.46 4.30
N LEU A 124 -1.61 0.83 3.66
CA LEU A 124 -0.72 -0.15 4.28
C LEU A 124 0.74 0.32 4.14
N TYR A 125 1.51 0.15 5.20
CA TYR A 125 2.95 0.37 5.22
C TYR A 125 3.65 -0.96 5.49
N GLU A 126 4.56 -1.33 4.61
CA GLU A 126 5.40 -2.52 4.72
C GLU A 126 6.85 -2.10 4.92
N SER A 127 7.59 -2.67 5.88
CA SER A 127 9.03 -2.56 5.90
C SER A 127 9.66 -3.73 5.17
N ASP A 128 10.77 -3.50 4.52
CA ASP A 128 11.61 -4.58 4.00
C ASP A 128 12.27 -5.38 5.14
N GLY A 129 12.90 -6.52 4.81
CA GLY A 129 13.56 -7.37 5.80
C GLY A 129 14.71 -6.71 6.56
N SER A 130 15.31 -5.63 6.04
CA SER A 130 16.34 -4.84 6.73
C SER A 130 15.77 -3.81 7.71
N GLY A 131 14.51 -3.43 7.52
CA GLY A 131 13.85 -2.34 8.23
C GLY A 131 14.35 -0.95 7.83
N LEU A 132 15.10 -0.82 6.73
CA LEU A 132 15.63 0.45 6.24
C LEU A 132 14.78 1.04 5.11
N TYR A 133 14.00 0.23 4.41
CA TYR A 133 13.10 0.68 3.36
C TYR A 133 11.66 0.43 3.75
N LEU A 134 10.83 1.43 3.49
CA LEU A 134 9.40 1.41 3.73
C LEU A 134 8.68 1.48 2.38
N TYR A 135 7.75 0.55 2.17
CA TYR A 135 6.86 0.53 1.02
C TYR A 135 5.48 1.01 1.47
N TYR A 136 4.92 1.96 0.73
CA TYR A 136 3.64 2.57 1.00
C TYR A 136 2.63 2.23 -0.08
N TYR A 137 1.45 1.80 0.34
CA TYR A 137 0.33 1.44 -0.51
C TYR A 137 -0.89 2.26 -0.11
N GLY A 138 -1.31 3.21 -0.95
CA GLY A 138 -2.42 4.12 -0.68
C GLY A 138 -3.62 3.92 -1.60
N HIS A 139 -4.74 4.54 -1.23
CA HIS A 139 -6.02 4.54 -1.93
C HIS A 139 -6.66 3.16 -2.08
N LEU A 140 -6.34 2.22 -1.17
CA LEU A 140 -6.91 0.87 -1.20
C LEU A 140 -8.44 0.92 -1.06
N SER A 141 -9.16 -0.01 -1.69
CA SER A 141 -10.59 -0.21 -1.43
C SER A 141 -10.79 -0.90 -0.07
N HIS A 142 -9.96 -1.88 0.23
CA HIS A 142 -9.93 -2.61 1.50
C HIS A 142 -8.64 -3.42 1.63
N TYR A 143 -8.33 -3.89 2.83
CA TYR A 143 -7.24 -4.83 3.06
C TYR A 143 -7.63 -6.25 2.65
N ALA A 144 -6.65 -7.09 2.34
CA ALA A 144 -6.88 -8.53 2.22
C ALA A 144 -7.21 -9.15 3.58
N ASP A 145 -7.89 -10.28 3.57
CA ASP A 145 -8.21 -11.00 4.80
C ASP A 145 -6.95 -11.39 5.56
N GLY A 146 -7.02 -11.28 6.88
CA GLY A 146 -5.91 -11.63 7.77
C GLY A 146 -4.75 -10.64 7.78
N MET A 147 -4.93 -9.40 7.29
CA MET A 147 -3.93 -8.33 7.46
C MET A 147 -4.00 -7.77 8.88
N PHE A 148 -2.84 -7.67 9.54
CA PHE A 148 -2.65 -7.03 10.84
C PHE A 148 -1.24 -6.48 10.98
N GLU A 149 -1.05 -5.48 11.82
CA GLU A 149 0.27 -4.89 12.10
C GLU A 149 1.20 -5.94 12.74
N GLY A 150 2.40 -6.08 12.19
CA GLY A 150 3.36 -7.09 12.59
C GLY A 150 3.33 -8.39 11.76
N LYS A 151 2.34 -8.56 10.86
CA LYS A 151 2.28 -9.73 9.97
C LYS A 151 3.51 -9.74 9.05
N GLU A 152 4.20 -10.88 8.98
CA GLU A 152 5.23 -11.15 8.00
C GLU A 152 4.58 -11.34 6.62
N LEU A 153 5.17 -10.72 5.61
CA LEU A 153 4.71 -10.76 4.23
C LEU A 153 5.69 -11.49 3.33
N LYS A 154 5.17 -12.17 2.34
CA LYS A 154 5.96 -12.72 1.24
C LYS A 154 5.73 -11.90 -0.02
N ARG A 155 6.81 -11.62 -0.75
CA ARG A 155 6.74 -10.95 -2.04
C ARG A 155 5.69 -11.59 -2.96
N GLY A 156 4.72 -10.79 -3.39
CA GLY A 156 3.61 -11.22 -4.21
C GLY A 156 2.39 -11.72 -3.43
N GLU A 157 2.42 -11.71 -2.10
CA GLU A 157 1.24 -11.97 -1.28
C GLU A 157 0.21 -10.86 -1.48
N VAL A 158 -1.08 -11.20 -1.56
CA VAL A 158 -2.16 -10.19 -1.66
C VAL A 158 -2.33 -9.50 -0.31
N ILE A 159 -2.17 -8.18 -0.29
CA ILE A 159 -2.23 -7.36 0.92
C ILE A 159 -3.44 -6.42 0.97
N GLY A 160 -4.10 -6.23 -0.16
CA GLY A 160 -5.28 -5.37 -0.29
C GLY A 160 -5.73 -5.30 -1.74
N TYR A 161 -6.55 -4.31 -2.05
CA TYR A 161 -7.15 -4.17 -3.37
C TYR A 161 -7.18 -2.71 -3.81
N VAL A 162 -7.01 -2.47 -5.11
CA VAL A 162 -7.02 -1.13 -5.70
C VAL A 162 -8.37 -0.45 -5.46
N GLY A 163 -8.33 0.80 -5.02
CA GLY A 163 -9.50 1.61 -4.78
C GLY A 163 -9.35 3.05 -5.26
N ASP A 164 -10.16 3.91 -4.69
CA ASP A 164 -10.18 5.35 -4.90
C ASP A 164 -10.43 6.12 -3.59
N THR A 165 -10.09 5.48 -2.46
CA THR A 165 -10.31 6.07 -1.13
C THR A 165 -9.40 7.27 -0.87
N GLY A 166 -9.76 8.10 0.10
CA GLY A 166 -9.03 9.34 0.38
C GLY A 166 -9.21 10.39 -0.72
N ASN A 167 -8.14 11.06 -1.11
CA ASN A 167 -8.17 12.12 -2.10
C ASN A 167 -7.82 11.66 -3.53
N ALA A 168 -7.91 10.36 -3.81
CA ALA A 168 -7.71 9.83 -5.17
C ALA A 168 -8.68 10.42 -6.19
N GLY A 169 -9.88 10.77 -5.75
CA GLY A 169 -11.00 11.21 -6.58
C GLY A 169 -11.88 10.06 -7.02
N ALA A 170 -13.19 10.22 -6.85
CA ALA A 170 -14.18 9.19 -7.14
C ALA A 170 -14.04 8.64 -8.56
N GLY A 171 -13.91 7.31 -8.67
CA GLY A 171 -13.72 6.61 -9.95
C GLY A 171 -12.29 6.65 -10.51
N ASN A 172 -11.36 7.35 -9.89
CA ASN A 172 -9.96 7.39 -10.30
C ASN A 172 -9.18 6.25 -9.61
N TYR A 173 -9.44 5.03 -10.04
CA TYR A 173 -8.88 3.82 -9.46
C TYR A 173 -7.41 3.65 -9.78
N HIS A 174 -6.57 3.68 -8.77
CA HIS A 174 -5.13 3.44 -8.88
C HIS A 174 -4.54 3.03 -7.53
N LEU A 175 -3.39 2.38 -7.55
CA LEU A 175 -2.55 2.25 -6.40
C LEU A 175 -1.56 3.42 -6.36
N HIS A 176 -1.56 4.21 -5.30
CA HIS A 176 -0.49 5.15 -5.00
C HIS A 176 0.62 4.41 -4.26
N PHE A 177 1.75 4.17 -4.93
CA PHE A 177 2.86 3.37 -4.41
C PHE A 177 4.10 4.23 -4.18
N GLY A 178 4.63 4.21 -2.95
CA GLY A 178 5.83 4.92 -2.56
C GLY A 178 6.91 4.02 -1.97
N ILE A 179 8.17 4.40 -2.16
CA ILE A 179 9.32 3.82 -1.47
C ILE A 179 10.02 4.93 -0.70
N SER A 180 10.37 4.68 0.57
CA SER A 180 11.14 5.62 1.37
C SER A 180 12.31 4.91 2.05
N LYS A 181 13.49 5.56 2.05
CA LYS A 181 14.62 5.14 2.90
C LYS A 181 14.45 5.76 4.28
N LEU A 182 14.39 4.93 5.30
CA LEU A 182 14.24 5.36 6.69
C LEU A 182 15.58 5.80 7.28
N THR A 183 15.55 6.78 8.19
CA THR A 183 16.73 7.23 8.94
C THR A 183 17.12 6.27 10.06
N ALA A 184 16.21 5.39 10.47
CA ALA A 184 16.44 4.35 11.47
C ALA A 184 15.41 3.22 11.28
N PRO A 185 15.77 1.95 11.56
CA PRO A 185 14.83 0.83 11.53
C PRO A 185 13.68 1.00 12.52
N GLY A 186 12.55 0.34 12.22
CA GLY A 186 11.38 0.29 13.11
C GLY A 186 10.45 1.50 13.06
N LYS A 187 10.73 2.50 12.22
CA LYS A 187 9.79 3.59 11.92
C LYS A 187 8.85 3.18 10.79
N TRP A 188 7.62 3.70 10.82
CA TRP A 188 6.64 3.51 9.75
C TRP A 188 6.28 4.84 9.04
N TYR A 189 7.00 5.91 9.35
CA TYR A 189 6.78 7.26 8.82
C TYR A 189 8.09 8.00 8.63
N GLY A 190 8.04 9.03 7.80
CA GLY A 190 9.23 9.82 7.45
C GLY A 190 10.13 9.05 6.47
N GLY A 191 11.38 9.43 6.43
CA GLY A 191 12.33 8.90 5.47
C GLY A 191 12.39 9.74 4.20
N GLU A 192 13.35 9.42 3.36
CA GLU A 192 13.57 10.10 2.08
C GLU A 192 12.96 9.31 0.94
N PRO A 193 12.10 9.94 0.09
CA PRO A 193 11.47 9.26 -1.02
C PRO A 193 12.49 8.76 -2.05
N VAL A 194 12.29 7.53 -2.52
CA VAL A 194 13.03 6.91 -3.61
C VAL A 194 12.08 6.72 -4.79
N ASN A 195 12.48 7.13 -6.01
CA ASN A 195 11.65 6.92 -7.19
C ASN A 195 11.46 5.42 -7.46
N PRO A 196 10.22 4.89 -7.40
CA PRO A 196 9.96 3.48 -7.63
C PRO A 196 10.06 3.10 -9.11
N TYR A 197 9.89 4.06 -10.03
CA TYR A 197 9.73 3.77 -11.46
C TYR A 197 10.91 3.00 -12.05
N PRO A 198 12.19 3.44 -11.93
CA PRO A 198 13.30 2.69 -12.52
C PRO A 198 13.48 1.31 -11.89
N LEU A 199 13.12 1.16 -10.60
CA LEU A 199 13.23 -0.12 -9.88
C LEU A 199 12.19 -1.17 -10.34
N LEU A 200 11.05 -0.71 -10.88
CA LEU A 200 9.93 -1.56 -11.30
C LEU A 200 9.84 -1.69 -12.83
N ALA A 201 10.23 -0.66 -13.58
CA ALA A 201 10.15 -0.63 -15.04
C ALA A 201 11.35 -1.27 -15.71
N GLU A 202 12.53 -1.24 -15.08
CA GLU A 202 13.76 -1.83 -15.60
C GLU A 202 13.98 -3.22 -14.99
N LYS A 203 14.25 -4.22 -15.83
CA LYS A 203 14.66 -5.53 -15.32
C LYS A 203 16.12 -5.44 -14.86
N PRO A 204 16.49 -6.05 -13.71
CA PRO A 204 17.89 -6.18 -13.33
C PRO A 204 18.69 -6.83 -14.46
N GLY A 205 19.71 -6.16 -14.96
CA GLY A 205 20.58 -6.68 -16.01
C GLY A 205 20.39 -6.12 -17.43
N THR A 206 19.45 -5.19 -17.63
CA THR A 206 19.41 -4.41 -18.88
C THR A 206 20.31 -3.18 -18.71
N PRO A 207 21.45 -3.07 -19.43
CA PRO A 207 22.29 -1.89 -19.34
C PRO A 207 21.49 -0.69 -19.80
N SER A 208 21.44 0.35 -18.96
CA SER A 208 20.87 1.66 -19.31
C SER A 208 21.63 2.18 -20.53
N ILE A 209 20.98 2.22 -21.69
CA ILE A 209 21.55 2.88 -22.87
C ILE A 209 21.35 4.37 -22.63
N SER A 210 22.32 4.98 -21.95
CA SER A 210 22.45 6.44 -21.90
C SER A 210 22.61 6.94 -23.33
N SER A 211 21.52 7.42 -23.93
CA SER A 211 21.56 8.14 -25.20
C SER A 211 22.19 9.50 -24.97
N GLY A 212 23.52 9.52 -24.96
CA GLY A 212 24.25 10.77 -25.12
C GLY A 212 23.97 11.37 -26.51
N LYS A 213 23.31 12.51 -26.51
CA LYS A 213 23.37 13.53 -27.55
C LYS A 213 23.32 14.89 -26.89
#